data_9ffe72238d8367901e507846fbdfb29a
#
_entry.id   9ffe72238d8367901e507846fbdfb29a
#
_cell.length_a   1.000
_cell.length_b   1.000
_cell.length_c   1.000
_cell.angle_alpha   90.00
_cell.angle_beta   90.00
_cell.angle_gamma   90.00
#
_symmetry.space_group_name_H-M   'P 1'
#
loop_
_entity.id
_entity.type
_entity.pdbx_description
1 polymer ?
#
loop_
_entity_poly.entity_id
_entity_poly.type
_entity_poly.pdbx_seq_one_letter_code
_entity_poly.pdbx_strand_id
1 'polypeptide(L)'
;GCRGDRITDVINVGIGGSDMGPHAVYHALRPSNPKIRVHFLSTVDGVLLERILDVCNPLTTLVVVSSKSFGTRETLVNAAAVDQWLLNHGIVGTDRAHHMVVVSANPDAAAQMCLPEENFFRMWDWVGGRFSVWGAVGLPLALSLGPEVFLEFLQGAAEMDRHSLTAPLEKNLPATLAMIAFWNANRLEISTHCCLLYTSPSPRDPKTS
;
A
#
# COMPACT_ATOMS: atom_id res chain seq x y z
N GLY A 1 -9.99 -16.67 -8.00
CA GLY A 1 -10.29 -17.39 -6.78
C GLY A 1 -10.08 -18.90 -6.93
N CYS A 2 -10.18 -19.64 -5.84
CA CYS A 2 -9.91 -21.08 -5.77
C CYS A 2 -10.81 -21.94 -6.65
N ARG A 3 -11.98 -21.45 -7.03
CA ARG A 3 -12.94 -22.16 -7.92
C ARG A 3 -12.82 -21.71 -9.38
N GLY A 4 -11.78 -20.97 -9.76
CA GLY A 4 -11.62 -20.41 -11.10
C GLY A 4 -12.40 -19.11 -11.33
N ASP A 5 -13.15 -18.62 -10.34
CA ASP A 5 -13.87 -17.37 -10.43
C ASP A 5 -12.90 -16.18 -10.51
N ARG A 6 -13.29 -15.19 -11.31
CA ARG A 6 -12.51 -13.97 -11.46
C ARG A 6 -12.55 -13.14 -10.17
N ILE A 7 -11.41 -12.63 -9.72
CA ILE A 7 -11.34 -11.69 -8.60
C ILE A 7 -12.06 -10.38 -8.98
N THR A 8 -12.94 -9.93 -8.10
CA THR A 8 -13.72 -8.68 -8.23
C THR A 8 -13.41 -7.68 -7.14
N ASP A 9 -12.83 -8.14 -6.02
CA ASP A 9 -12.53 -7.32 -4.87
C ASP A 9 -11.12 -7.60 -4.35
N VAL A 10 -10.43 -6.56 -3.94
CA VAL A 10 -9.13 -6.62 -3.24
C VAL A 10 -9.28 -5.93 -1.90
N ILE A 11 -8.94 -6.61 -0.81
CA ILE A 11 -8.84 -6.00 0.51
C ILE A 11 -7.36 -5.73 0.79
N ASN A 12 -6.96 -4.45 0.81
CA ASN A 12 -5.62 -4.03 1.19
C ASN A 12 -5.55 -3.85 2.70
N VAL A 13 -4.84 -4.74 3.38
CA VAL A 13 -4.61 -4.69 4.83
C VAL A 13 -3.22 -4.10 5.06
N GLY A 14 -3.17 -2.87 5.54
CA GLY A 14 -1.91 -2.16 5.75
C GLY A 14 -2.12 -0.82 6.43
N ILE A 15 -1.10 -0.28 7.07
CA ILE A 15 -1.14 0.97 7.84
C ILE A 15 -0.08 1.95 7.35
N GLY A 16 -0.30 3.23 7.52
CA GLY A 16 0.64 4.28 7.18
C GLY A 16 0.99 4.27 5.68
N GLY A 17 2.27 4.11 5.34
CA GLY A 17 2.71 4.07 3.94
C GLY A 17 2.14 2.89 3.14
N SER A 18 1.81 1.79 3.80
CA SER A 18 1.18 0.62 3.16
C SER A 18 -0.31 0.81 2.85
N ASP A 19 -0.94 1.86 3.37
CA ASP A 19 -2.31 2.26 3.09
C ASP A 19 -2.37 3.55 2.28
N MET A 20 -1.81 4.65 2.81
CA MET A 20 -2.07 6.01 2.32
C MET A 20 -1.61 6.23 0.87
N GLY A 21 -0.48 5.65 0.47
CA GLY A 21 0.01 5.73 -0.91
C GLY A 21 -0.95 5.06 -1.89
N PRO A 22 -1.18 3.75 -1.77
CA PRO A 22 -2.14 3.05 -2.61
C PRO A 22 -3.55 3.64 -2.55
N HIS A 23 -4.02 4.04 -1.38
CA HIS A 23 -5.34 4.64 -1.16
C HIS A 23 -5.52 5.94 -1.96
N ALA A 24 -4.57 6.87 -1.84
CA ALA A 24 -4.61 8.15 -2.55
C ALA A 24 -4.57 7.95 -4.08
N VAL A 25 -3.65 7.10 -4.57
CA VAL A 25 -3.51 6.84 -6.00
C VAL A 25 -4.74 6.13 -6.57
N TYR A 26 -5.29 5.13 -5.85
CA TYR A 26 -6.52 4.45 -6.26
C TYR A 26 -7.67 5.44 -6.45
N HIS A 27 -7.92 6.31 -5.46
CA HIS A 27 -9.01 7.29 -5.56
C HIS A 27 -8.79 8.34 -6.64
N ALA A 28 -7.53 8.68 -6.94
CA ALA A 28 -7.19 9.63 -8.00
C ALA A 28 -7.37 9.04 -9.41
N LEU A 29 -7.06 7.75 -9.60
CA LEU A 29 -6.95 7.15 -10.93
C LEU A 29 -8.06 6.13 -11.25
N ARG A 30 -8.83 5.67 -10.27
CA ARG A 30 -9.87 4.66 -10.52
C ARG A 30 -10.95 5.17 -11.47
N PRO A 31 -11.42 4.35 -12.42
CA PRO A 31 -12.58 4.67 -13.23
C PRO A 31 -13.86 4.67 -12.38
N SER A 32 -14.94 5.28 -12.89
CA SER A 32 -16.23 5.32 -12.20
C SER A 32 -16.83 3.93 -11.93
N ASN A 33 -16.48 2.93 -12.76
CA ASN A 33 -16.89 1.53 -12.59
C ASN A 33 -15.67 0.62 -12.73
N PRO A 34 -14.88 0.42 -11.67
CA PRO A 34 -13.68 -0.40 -11.72
C PRO A 34 -14.04 -1.89 -11.84
N LYS A 35 -13.28 -2.63 -12.64
CA LYS A 35 -13.44 -4.09 -12.79
C LYS A 35 -13.08 -4.83 -11.49
N ILE A 36 -12.14 -4.30 -10.72
CA ILE A 36 -11.71 -4.79 -9.42
C ILE A 36 -11.79 -3.61 -8.45
N ARG A 37 -12.59 -3.75 -7.41
CA ARG A 37 -12.73 -2.76 -6.35
C ARG A 37 -11.64 -2.98 -5.31
N VAL A 38 -11.05 -1.91 -4.80
CA VAL A 38 -10.09 -1.99 -3.68
C VAL A 38 -10.71 -1.41 -2.43
N HIS A 39 -10.67 -2.18 -1.37
CA HIS A 39 -11.10 -1.82 -0.02
C HIS A 39 -9.86 -1.66 0.86
N PHE A 40 -9.78 -0.58 1.61
CA PHE A 40 -8.62 -0.26 2.45
C PHE A 40 -8.96 -0.48 3.92
N LEU A 41 -8.26 -1.41 4.55
CA LEU A 41 -8.40 -1.76 5.97
C LEU A 41 -7.13 -1.36 6.72
N SER A 42 -7.11 -0.12 7.21
CA SER A 42 -5.92 0.53 7.80
C SER A 42 -6.04 0.81 9.29
N THR A 43 -7.20 0.58 9.88
CA THR A 43 -7.45 0.78 11.32
C THR A 43 -8.05 -0.47 11.94
N VAL A 44 -7.81 -0.68 13.24
CA VAL A 44 -8.48 -1.74 14.00
C VAL A 44 -9.86 -1.21 14.41
N ASP A 45 -10.79 -1.26 13.46
CA ASP A 45 -12.17 -0.80 13.60
C ASP A 45 -13.10 -1.91 13.09
N GLY A 46 -13.84 -2.52 14.03
CA GLY A 46 -14.80 -3.61 13.73
C GLY A 46 -15.92 -3.17 12.79
N VAL A 47 -16.39 -1.92 12.89
CA VAL A 47 -17.46 -1.40 12.01
C VAL A 47 -16.96 -1.24 10.58
N LEU A 48 -15.73 -0.74 10.40
CA LEU A 48 -15.12 -0.64 9.07
C LEU A 48 -14.91 -2.03 8.48
N LEU A 49 -14.38 -2.97 9.27
CA LEU A 49 -14.17 -4.35 8.86
C LEU A 49 -15.48 -4.98 8.39
N GLU A 50 -16.53 -4.94 9.21
CA GLU A 50 -17.85 -5.49 8.85
C GLU A 50 -18.38 -4.91 7.55
N ARG A 51 -18.34 -3.58 7.38
CA ARG A 51 -18.78 -2.92 6.15
C ARG A 51 -18.02 -3.38 4.90
N ILE A 52 -16.72 -3.65 5.02
CA ILE A 52 -15.92 -4.17 3.92
C ILE A 52 -16.34 -5.62 3.62
N LEU A 53 -16.46 -6.45 4.63
CA LEU A 53 -16.78 -7.87 4.47
C LEU A 53 -18.21 -8.09 3.95
N ASP A 54 -19.17 -7.23 4.31
CA ASP A 54 -20.55 -7.30 3.85
C ASP A 54 -20.71 -7.08 2.34
N VAL A 55 -19.82 -6.28 1.74
CA VAL A 55 -19.88 -5.98 0.29
C VAL A 55 -18.96 -6.87 -0.55
N CYS A 56 -18.11 -7.68 0.08
CA CYS A 56 -17.18 -8.59 -0.56
C CYS A 56 -17.73 -10.01 -0.63
N ASN A 57 -17.53 -10.66 -1.78
CA ASN A 57 -17.76 -12.10 -1.88
C ASN A 57 -16.45 -12.85 -1.62
N PRO A 58 -16.37 -13.72 -0.59
CA PRO A 58 -15.13 -14.41 -0.25
C PRO A 58 -14.52 -15.22 -1.42
N LEU A 59 -15.34 -15.80 -2.28
CA LEU A 59 -14.87 -16.59 -3.44
C LEU A 59 -14.22 -15.76 -4.55
N THR A 60 -14.45 -14.44 -4.57
CA THR A 60 -13.91 -13.51 -5.58
C THR A 60 -13.10 -12.38 -4.97
N THR A 61 -12.69 -12.52 -3.72
CA THR A 61 -11.90 -11.54 -2.99
C THR A 61 -10.44 -12.00 -2.87
N LEU A 62 -9.50 -11.10 -3.12
CA LEU A 62 -8.07 -11.27 -2.84
C LEU A 62 -7.68 -10.33 -1.69
N VAL A 63 -6.96 -10.85 -0.72
CA VAL A 63 -6.43 -10.11 0.43
C VAL A 63 -4.95 -9.83 0.21
N VAL A 64 -4.55 -8.56 0.25
CA VAL A 64 -3.15 -8.13 0.17
C VAL A 64 -2.73 -7.63 1.55
N VAL A 65 -1.88 -8.37 2.25
CA VAL A 65 -1.36 -8.00 3.56
C VAL A 65 -0.02 -7.29 3.39
N SER A 66 -0.01 -5.98 3.58
CA SER A 66 1.18 -5.13 3.36
C SER A 66 1.76 -4.65 4.69
N SER A 67 2.91 -5.20 5.09
CA SER A 67 3.63 -4.77 6.28
C SER A 67 5.14 -4.96 6.12
N LYS A 68 5.91 -3.86 6.17
CA LYS A 68 7.35 -3.90 5.93
C LYS A 68 8.08 -4.87 6.89
N SER A 69 7.89 -4.69 8.20
CA SER A 69 8.51 -5.54 9.23
C SER A 69 7.74 -6.82 9.53
N PHE A 70 6.50 -6.89 9.09
CA PHE A 70 5.52 -7.92 9.47
C PHE A 70 5.34 -8.07 10.99
N GLY A 71 5.53 -6.95 11.72
CA GLY A 71 5.41 -6.86 13.17
C GLY A 71 4.40 -5.81 13.65
N THR A 72 3.70 -5.14 12.72
CA THR A 72 2.68 -4.14 13.05
C THR A 72 1.43 -4.84 13.55
N ARG A 73 1.14 -4.69 14.84
CA ARG A 73 0.05 -5.43 15.53
C ARG A 73 -1.31 -5.21 14.87
N GLU A 74 -1.63 -3.98 14.52
CA GLU A 74 -2.90 -3.60 13.90
C GLU A 74 -3.07 -4.29 12.53
N THR A 75 -2.01 -4.34 11.72
CA THR A 75 -2.04 -5.05 10.44
C THR A 75 -2.27 -6.55 10.65
N LEU A 76 -1.59 -7.15 11.62
CA LEU A 76 -1.74 -8.58 11.91
C LEU A 76 -3.12 -8.94 12.47
N VAL A 77 -3.70 -8.09 13.34
CA VAL A 77 -5.07 -8.26 13.85
C VAL A 77 -6.08 -8.21 12.71
N ASN A 78 -5.98 -7.21 11.85
CA ASN A 78 -6.87 -7.09 10.69
C ASN A 78 -6.69 -8.25 9.70
N ALA A 79 -5.44 -8.66 9.44
CA ALA A 79 -5.15 -9.79 8.57
C ALA A 79 -5.75 -11.09 9.13
N ALA A 80 -5.63 -11.34 10.45
CA ALA A 80 -6.21 -12.52 11.10
C ALA A 80 -7.75 -12.49 11.05
N ALA A 81 -8.38 -11.32 11.21
CA ALA A 81 -9.83 -11.19 11.13
C ALA A 81 -10.37 -11.49 9.72
N VAL A 82 -9.71 -10.97 8.68
CA VAL A 82 -10.08 -11.24 7.28
C VAL A 82 -9.79 -12.70 6.90
N ASP A 83 -8.68 -13.27 7.39
CA ASP A 83 -8.36 -14.68 7.20
C ASP A 83 -9.43 -15.59 7.85
N GLN A 84 -9.85 -15.28 9.08
CA GLN A 84 -10.93 -16.02 9.75
C GLN A 84 -12.25 -15.91 8.97
N TRP A 85 -12.53 -14.76 8.35
CA TRP A 85 -13.68 -14.61 7.47
C TRP A 85 -13.62 -15.55 6.25
N LEU A 86 -12.46 -15.66 5.59
CA LEU A 86 -12.26 -16.64 4.49
C LEU A 86 -12.49 -18.08 4.98
N LEU A 87 -11.90 -18.44 6.13
CA LEU A 87 -12.05 -19.78 6.73
C LEU A 87 -13.52 -20.10 7.04
N ASN A 88 -14.28 -19.15 7.59
CA ASN A 88 -15.70 -19.33 7.91
C ASN A 88 -16.57 -19.56 6.66
N HIS A 89 -16.07 -19.15 5.47
CA HIS A 89 -16.72 -19.39 4.19
C HIS A 89 -16.17 -20.60 3.42
N GLY A 90 -15.39 -21.46 4.11
CA GLY A 90 -14.90 -22.72 3.58
C GLY A 90 -13.68 -22.59 2.65
N ILE A 91 -13.01 -21.44 2.64
CA ILE A 91 -11.75 -21.24 1.93
C ILE A 91 -10.62 -21.67 2.88
N VAL A 92 -10.21 -22.93 2.78
CA VAL A 92 -9.26 -23.58 3.71
C VAL A 92 -8.11 -24.24 2.96
N GLY A 93 -7.04 -24.53 3.68
CA GLY A 93 -5.89 -25.25 3.12
C GLY A 93 -5.26 -24.57 1.93
N THR A 94 -5.09 -25.29 0.82
CA THR A 94 -4.50 -24.79 -0.42
C THR A 94 -5.35 -23.73 -1.11
N ASP A 95 -6.68 -23.76 -0.94
CA ASP A 95 -7.58 -22.76 -1.53
C ASP A 95 -7.29 -21.35 -1.02
N ARG A 96 -6.86 -21.24 0.25
CA ARG A 96 -6.49 -19.97 0.88
C ARG A 96 -5.34 -19.25 0.15
N ALA A 97 -4.39 -19.99 -0.44
CA ALA A 97 -3.31 -19.41 -1.23
C ALA A 97 -3.80 -18.69 -2.50
N HIS A 98 -4.99 -19.00 -2.99
CA HIS A 98 -5.60 -18.28 -4.11
C HIS A 98 -6.30 -16.98 -3.70
N HIS A 99 -6.37 -16.70 -2.40
CA HIS A 99 -7.12 -15.58 -1.82
C HIS A 99 -6.28 -14.66 -0.92
N MET A 100 -5.00 -14.99 -0.65
CA MET A 100 -4.14 -14.16 0.19
C MET A 100 -2.74 -14.05 -0.40
N VAL A 101 -2.19 -12.84 -0.33
CA VAL A 101 -0.79 -12.55 -0.66
C VAL A 101 -0.19 -11.62 0.38
N VAL A 102 1.12 -11.68 0.56
CA VAL A 102 1.87 -10.88 1.53
C VAL A 102 2.88 -10.00 0.82
N VAL A 103 2.92 -8.73 1.19
CA VAL A 103 3.94 -7.76 0.76
C VAL A 103 4.78 -7.37 1.98
N SER A 104 6.04 -7.77 2.01
CA SER A 104 6.91 -7.51 3.18
C SER A 104 8.38 -7.47 2.82
N ALA A 105 9.19 -6.84 3.68
CA ALA A 105 10.66 -6.97 3.68
C ALA A 105 11.11 -8.17 4.54
N ASN A 106 10.25 -8.68 5.41
CA ASN A 106 10.53 -9.87 6.20
C ASN A 106 10.32 -11.13 5.34
N PRO A 107 11.36 -11.94 5.06
CA PRO A 107 11.25 -13.12 4.21
C PRO A 107 10.34 -14.20 4.79
N ASP A 108 10.18 -14.25 6.12
CA ASP A 108 9.35 -15.24 6.79
C ASP A 108 7.86 -14.87 6.85
N ALA A 109 7.47 -13.74 6.28
CA ALA A 109 6.10 -13.22 6.41
C ALA A 109 5.04 -14.16 5.81
N ALA A 110 5.32 -14.79 4.65
CA ALA A 110 4.42 -15.77 4.06
C ALA A 110 4.29 -17.03 4.93
N ALA A 111 5.41 -17.53 5.46
CA ALA A 111 5.43 -18.70 6.34
C ALA A 111 4.67 -18.42 7.66
N GLN A 112 4.78 -17.21 8.22
CA GLN A 112 4.01 -16.80 9.40
C GLN A 112 2.51 -16.80 9.15
N MET A 113 2.08 -16.53 7.91
CA MET A 113 0.69 -16.63 7.48
C MET A 113 0.31 -18.02 6.97
N CYS A 114 1.20 -19.02 7.04
CA CYS A 114 1.01 -20.36 6.47
C CYS A 114 0.65 -20.30 4.98
N LEU A 115 1.30 -19.42 4.23
CA LEU A 115 1.14 -19.25 2.78
C LEU A 115 2.38 -19.77 2.05
N PRO A 116 2.25 -20.29 0.81
CA PRO A 116 3.38 -20.70 0.00
C PRO A 116 4.24 -19.48 -0.42
N GLU A 117 5.50 -19.74 -0.77
CA GLU A 117 6.47 -18.70 -1.09
C GLU A 117 6.07 -17.85 -2.32
N GLU A 118 5.36 -18.44 -3.28
CA GLU A 118 4.84 -17.71 -4.45
C GLU A 118 3.82 -16.60 -4.10
N ASN A 119 3.24 -16.63 -2.90
CA ASN A 119 2.34 -15.59 -2.40
C ASN A 119 3.08 -14.45 -1.69
N PHE A 120 4.41 -14.49 -1.69
CA PHE A 120 5.25 -13.46 -1.09
C PHE A 120 5.76 -12.48 -2.14
N PHE A 121 5.40 -11.20 -1.98
CA PHE A 121 5.89 -10.09 -2.78
C PHE A 121 6.90 -9.29 -1.97
N ARG A 122 8.15 -9.42 -2.31
CA ARG A 122 9.25 -8.79 -1.58
C ARG A 122 9.25 -7.28 -1.75
N MET A 123 9.33 -6.55 -0.65
CA MET A 123 9.78 -5.16 -0.62
C MET A 123 11.16 -5.07 0.05
N TRP A 124 11.94 -4.04 -0.28
CA TRP A 124 13.30 -3.91 0.18
C TRP A 124 13.40 -3.06 1.44
N ASP A 125 14.33 -3.37 2.34
CA ASP A 125 14.53 -2.65 3.61
C ASP A 125 14.82 -1.16 3.45
N TRP A 126 15.48 -0.78 2.34
CA TRP A 126 15.78 0.60 2.04
C TRP A 126 14.56 1.41 1.56
N VAL A 127 13.45 0.76 1.21
CA VAL A 127 12.21 1.44 0.82
C VAL A 127 11.54 2.03 2.05
N GLY A 128 11.44 3.36 2.11
CA GLY A 128 10.68 4.05 3.14
C GLY A 128 9.17 3.86 2.94
N GLY A 129 8.39 3.72 4.03
CA GLY A 129 6.95 3.48 3.96
C GLY A 129 6.21 4.47 3.05
N ARG A 130 6.48 5.76 3.20
CA ARG A 130 5.85 6.84 2.42
C ARG A 130 6.23 6.87 0.93
N PHE A 131 7.26 6.13 0.53
CA PHE A 131 7.73 6.00 -0.84
C PHE A 131 7.50 4.59 -1.41
N SER A 132 6.72 3.76 -0.73
CA SER A 132 6.57 2.34 -1.05
C SER A 132 5.56 2.04 -2.16
N VAL A 133 4.69 2.99 -2.48
CA VAL A 133 3.65 2.83 -3.52
C VAL A 133 4.21 2.53 -4.91
N TRP A 134 5.46 2.94 -5.17
CA TRP A 134 6.19 2.67 -6.42
C TRP A 134 6.67 1.21 -6.55
N GLY A 135 6.64 0.43 -5.47
CA GLY A 135 7.08 -0.96 -5.43
C GLY A 135 5.94 -1.94 -5.18
N ALA A 136 6.25 -3.07 -4.53
CA ALA A 136 5.30 -4.15 -4.27
C ALA A 136 4.04 -3.72 -3.48
N VAL A 137 4.14 -2.66 -2.66
CA VAL A 137 2.98 -2.08 -1.96
C VAL A 137 1.93 -1.52 -2.93
N GLY A 138 2.32 -1.20 -4.17
CA GLY A 138 1.41 -0.82 -5.25
C GLY A 138 0.64 -1.97 -5.89
N LEU A 139 0.79 -3.21 -5.44
CA LEU A 139 0.11 -4.38 -6.00
C LEU A 139 -1.42 -4.20 -6.12
N PRO A 140 -2.15 -3.65 -5.13
CA PRO A 140 -3.59 -3.39 -5.27
C PRO A 140 -3.93 -2.47 -6.44
N LEU A 141 -3.04 -1.51 -6.75
CA LEU A 141 -3.20 -0.60 -7.88
C LEU A 141 -3.02 -1.32 -9.20
N ALA A 142 -1.94 -2.10 -9.33
CA ALA A 142 -1.67 -2.88 -10.54
C ALA A 142 -2.81 -3.86 -10.85
N LEU A 143 -3.42 -4.45 -9.83
CA LEU A 143 -4.56 -5.36 -9.97
C LEU A 143 -5.85 -4.64 -10.39
N SER A 144 -6.12 -3.48 -9.81
CA SER A 144 -7.41 -2.78 -10.00
C SER A 144 -7.43 -1.85 -11.21
N LEU A 145 -6.34 -1.12 -11.45
CA LEU A 145 -6.21 -0.16 -12.54
C LEU A 145 -5.72 -0.81 -13.84
N GLY A 146 -5.10 -1.98 -13.72
CA GLY A 146 -4.40 -2.67 -14.79
C GLY A 146 -2.90 -2.32 -14.85
N PRO A 147 -2.10 -3.23 -15.43
CA PRO A 147 -0.65 -3.06 -15.49
C PRO A 147 -0.23 -1.85 -16.32
N GLU A 148 -0.96 -1.50 -17.37
CA GLU A 148 -0.65 -0.36 -18.24
C GLU A 148 -0.71 0.95 -17.45
N VAL A 149 -1.81 1.22 -16.74
CA VAL A 149 -1.99 2.43 -15.94
C VAL A 149 -0.97 2.50 -14.79
N PHE A 150 -0.67 1.35 -14.18
CA PHE A 150 0.35 1.29 -13.14
C PHE A 150 1.76 1.59 -13.69
N LEU A 151 2.09 1.11 -14.88
CA LEU A 151 3.37 1.43 -15.54
C LEU A 151 3.46 2.92 -15.94
N GLU A 152 2.39 3.53 -16.44
CA GLU A 152 2.34 4.97 -16.70
C GLU A 152 2.55 5.78 -15.41
N PHE A 153 1.95 5.35 -14.29
CA PHE A 153 2.18 5.95 -12.98
C PHE A 153 3.66 5.86 -12.56
N LEU A 154 4.32 4.71 -12.75
CA LEU A 154 5.75 4.55 -12.51
C LEU A 154 6.61 5.42 -13.43
N GLN A 155 6.20 5.56 -14.70
CA GLN A 155 6.90 6.40 -15.66
C GLN A 155 6.88 7.87 -15.26
N GLY A 156 5.75 8.38 -14.73
CA GLY A 156 5.67 9.74 -14.20
C GLY A 156 6.68 10.00 -13.08
N ALA A 157 6.89 9.03 -12.18
CA ALA A 157 7.92 9.11 -11.16
C ALA A 157 9.34 9.12 -11.77
N ALA A 158 9.62 8.24 -12.73
CA ALA A 158 10.91 8.18 -13.42
C ALA A 158 11.21 9.47 -14.22
N GLU A 159 10.20 10.14 -14.76
CA GLU A 159 10.34 11.44 -15.40
C GLU A 159 10.72 12.53 -14.40
N MET A 160 10.14 12.53 -13.21
CA MET A 160 10.52 13.46 -12.14
C MET A 160 11.95 13.22 -11.64
N ASP A 161 12.36 11.95 -11.51
CA ASP A 161 13.75 11.60 -11.17
C ASP A 161 14.72 12.13 -12.22
N ARG A 162 14.43 11.94 -13.50
CA ARG A 162 15.25 12.48 -14.59
C ARG A 162 15.29 14.00 -14.56
N HIS A 163 14.14 14.65 -14.37
CA HIS A 163 14.06 16.10 -14.23
C HIS A 163 14.93 16.59 -13.07
N SER A 164 14.85 15.94 -11.91
CA SER A 164 15.67 16.28 -10.75
C SER A 164 17.18 16.23 -11.03
N LEU A 165 17.61 15.23 -11.81
CA LEU A 165 19.03 15.02 -12.12
C LEU A 165 19.57 15.91 -13.26
N THR A 166 18.71 16.33 -14.19
CA THR A 166 19.17 16.97 -15.44
C THR A 166 18.74 18.41 -15.63
N ALA A 167 17.67 18.86 -14.95
CA ALA A 167 17.18 20.23 -15.10
C ALA A 167 18.17 21.25 -14.52
N PRO A 168 18.39 22.41 -15.20
CA PRO A 168 19.14 23.52 -14.61
C PRO A 168 18.49 23.95 -13.29
N LEU A 169 19.31 24.43 -12.34
CA LEU A 169 18.87 24.74 -10.97
C LEU A 169 17.64 25.66 -10.94
N GLU A 170 17.59 26.66 -11.82
CA GLU A 170 16.51 27.66 -11.90
C GLU A 170 15.18 27.08 -12.41
N LYS A 171 15.22 25.89 -13.01
CA LYS A 171 14.06 25.18 -13.54
C LYS A 171 13.82 23.84 -12.84
N ASN A 172 14.65 23.50 -11.86
CA ASN A 172 14.58 22.23 -11.15
C ASN A 172 13.49 22.30 -10.06
N LEU A 173 12.37 21.62 -10.29
CA LEU A 173 11.24 21.64 -9.36
C LEU A 173 11.57 21.12 -7.96
N PRO A 174 12.23 19.96 -7.77
CA PRO A 174 12.66 19.49 -6.45
C PRO A 174 13.62 20.47 -5.75
N ALA A 175 14.57 21.07 -6.48
CA ALA A 175 15.47 22.07 -5.91
C ALA A 175 14.72 23.33 -5.47
N THR A 176 13.79 23.82 -6.29
CA THR A 176 12.93 24.96 -5.96
C THR A 176 12.10 24.67 -4.71
N LEU A 177 11.49 23.49 -4.60
CA LEU A 177 10.72 23.07 -3.44
C LEU A 177 11.58 23.02 -2.17
N ALA A 178 12.80 22.50 -2.28
CA ALA A 178 13.76 22.46 -1.17
C ALA A 178 14.17 23.89 -0.70
N MET A 179 14.38 24.81 -1.65
CA MET A 179 14.69 26.20 -1.34
C MET A 179 13.51 26.92 -0.68
N ILE A 180 12.28 26.67 -1.11
CA ILE A 180 11.07 27.19 -0.47
C ILE A 180 10.96 26.65 0.96
N ALA A 181 11.15 25.36 1.17
CA ALA A 181 11.13 24.76 2.50
C ALA A 181 12.21 25.37 3.43
N PHE A 182 13.43 25.53 2.90
CA PHE A 182 14.53 26.19 3.63
C PHE A 182 14.18 27.64 3.98
N TRP A 183 13.63 28.41 3.03
CA TRP A 183 13.21 29.80 3.27
C TRP A 183 12.13 29.87 4.34
N ASN A 184 11.10 29.04 4.24
CA ASN A 184 10.00 29.00 5.21
C ASN A 184 10.52 28.72 6.61
N ALA A 185 11.39 27.71 6.77
CA ALA A 185 11.94 27.34 8.08
C ALA A 185 12.85 28.42 8.67
N ASN A 186 13.72 29.06 7.86
CA ASN A 186 14.78 29.93 8.37
C ASN A 186 14.44 31.43 8.35
N ARG A 187 13.49 31.85 7.53
CA ARG A 187 13.12 33.26 7.38
C ARG A 187 11.72 33.58 7.88
N LEU A 188 10.78 32.64 7.70
CA LEU A 188 9.39 32.83 8.11
C LEU A 188 9.08 32.07 9.42
N GLU A 189 10.05 31.36 9.96
CA GLU A 189 9.93 30.55 11.19
C GLU A 189 8.81 29.48 11.12
N ILE A 190 8.42 29.10 9.89
CA ILE A 190 7.44 28.04 9.63
C ILE A 190 8.18 26.71 9.61
N SER A 191 8.27 26.05 10.76
CA SER A 191 8.97 24.76 10.92
C SER A 191 8.10 23.55 10.60
N THR A 192 6.78 23.73 10.47
CA THR A 192 5.85 22.64 10.25
C THR A 192 5.59 22.45 8.76
N HIS A 193 5.80 21.23 8.28
CA HIS A 193 5.48 20.82 6.92
C HIS A 193 4.38 19.75 6.96
N CYS A 194 3.20 20.06 6.41
CA CYS A 194 2.08 19.14 6.37
C CYS A 194 2.04 18.42 5.01
N CYS A 195 2.23 17.10 5.05
CA CYS A 195 2.09 16.24 3.87
C CYS A 195 1.28 15.01 4.25
N LEU A 196 0.34 14.62 3.41
CA LEU A 196 -0.53 13.47 3.68
C LEU A 196 0.24 12.18 4.02
N LEU A 197 1.31 11.89 3.27
CA LEU A 197 2.17 10.73 3.52
C LEU A 197 3.23 10.98 4.61
N TYR A 198 3.53 12.24 4.91
CA TYR A 198 4.56 12.62 5.87
C TYR A 198 4.09 12.47 7.32
N THR A 199 2.81 12.47 7.57
CA THR A 199 2.23 12.23 8.91
C THR A 199 2.33 10.77 9.35
N SER A 200 2.67 9.84 8.43
CA SER A 200 2.97 8.46 8.80
C SER A 200 4.29 8.39 9.58
N PRO A 201 4.30 7.94 10.84
CA PRO A 201 5.53 7.82 11.62
C PRO A 201 6.49 6.86 10.91
N SER A 202 7.74 7.26 10.79
CA SER A 202 8.82 6.45 10.23
C SER A 202 9.95 6.34 11.25
N PRO A 203 10.58 5.16 11.40
CA PRO A 203 11.77 5.02 12.25
C PRO A 203 12.93 5.91 11.83
N ARG A 204 12.88 6.49 10.63
CA ARG A 204 13.87 7.43 10.10
C ARG A 204 13.51 8.89 10.33
N ASP A 205 12.31 9.17 10.83
CA ASP A 205 11.97 10.53 11.21
C ASP A 205 12.82 10.92 12.40
N PRO A 206 13.46 12.12 12.41
CA PRO A 206 14.22 12.56 13.56
C PRO A 206 13.26 12.57 14.76
N LYS A 207 13.65 11.87 15.81
CA LYS A 207 12.92 11.94 17.08
C LYS A 207 12.99 13.37 17.53
N THR A 208 11.88 14.09 17.49
CA THR A 208 11.75 15.37 18.18
C THR A 208 11.89 15.07 19.67
N SER A 209 13.06 15.39 20.22
CA SER A 209 13.34 15.35 21.65
C SER A 209 12.56 16.45 22.35
#